data_39eed00f66a21f70307586350f1a6f43
#
_entry.id   39eed00f66a21f70307586350f1a6f43
#
_cell.length_a   1.000
_cell.length_b   1.000
_cell.length_c   1.000
_cell.angle_alpha   90.00
_cell.angle_beta   90.00
_cell.angle_gamma   90.00
#
_symmetry.space_group_name_H-M   'P 1'
#
loop_
_entity.id
_entity.type
_entity.pdbx_description
1 polymer ?
#
loop_
_entity_poly.entity_id
_entity_poly.type
_entity_poly.pdbx_seq_one_letter_code
_entity_poly.pdbx_strand_id
1 'polypeptide(L)'
;MRLHTRPVRAYYPRMSRPRTVIVGAGVVGLTTAYFLARAGREVIVLDRDEIGDGASYGNAGLLSIGHYPLTRPGVSWRGFKWMFDRNAPLFIRPRPDADLLSWLWTFHRHCNQSWLDRCMKELCAMGFPTLELFEEIIAVEGIECDYRRDGWLDVVLKKENMASAEAEAKTLVPHGYSHTVISGDELRRRSPCFTDEVAGAVWYRDSAHCSPGDFMMGLGAACARLGVEIRTSCTVAGLERDRFGKAAGIHTSRGETIEGSAVVITAGVWSDALTRDMGLDIPMQGARGYHLQYEGIPQLPFTGCVLHETFVAVTPMHEQLRLAGTLEIQPLGRPWMRNRLDMLPAGAKRYIKGIEQGTQVAEWAGYRPCTSDGMPVIGAVPGTPGLFVGAGHAMMGMTLGPITGKVLSDMVMGAPPPLLLPMADPARYAINGGSSARYEGSAPVNGAPRETAGLRS
;
A
#
# COMPACT_ATOMS: atom_id res chain seq x y z
N MET A 1 -36.36 38.41 -55.56
CA MET A 1 -35.86 38.64 -54.22
C MET A 1 -35.79 37.31 -53.49
N ARG A 2 -34.64 36.61 -53.50
CA ARG A 2 -34.48 35.29 -52.87
C ARG A 2 -33.88 35.50 -51.47
N LEU A 3 -34.64 35.22 -50.45
CA LEU A 3 -34.17 35.24 -49.05
C LEU A 3 -33.30 34.02 -48.79
N HIS A 4 -31.98 34.26 -48.60
CA HIS A 4 -31.03 33.23 -48.09
C HIS A 4 -31.19 33.11 -46.58
N THR A 5 -31.90 32.09 -46.12
CA THR A 5 -31.89 31.70 -44.71
C THR A 5 -30.62 30.92 -44.46
N ARG A 6 -29.69 31.48 -43.65
CA ARG A 6 -28.52 30.79 -43.09
C ARG A 6 -29.02 29.77 -42.05
N PRO A 7 -28.56 28.50 -42.07
CA PRO A 7 -28.89 27.58 -41.02
C PRO A 7 -28.27 28.01 -39.70
N VAL A 8 -29.09 28.23 -38.68
CA VAL A 8 -28.66 28.41 -37.30
C VAL A 8 -28.03 27.10 -36.83
N ARG A 9 -26.70 27.06 -36.70
CA ARG A 9 -26.02 25.93 -36.02
C ARG A 9 -26.47 25.95 -34.57
N ALA A 10 -27.30 24.96 -34.20
CA ALA A 10 -27.62 24.70 -32.81
C ALA A 10 -26.32 24.39 -32.05
N TYR A 11 -25.96 25.31 -31.15
CA TYR A 11 -24.86 25.11 -30.19
C TYR A 11 -25.35 24.10 -29.15
N TYR A 12 -25.09 22.81 -29.39
CA TYR A 12 -25.18 21.81 -28.32
C TYR A 12 -23.92 21.96 -27.48
N PRO A 13 -24.02 22.41 -26.21
CA PRO A 13 -22.88 22.39 -25.33
C PRO A 13 -22.45 20.92 -25.24
N ARG A 14 -21.18 20.62 -25.57
CA ARG A 14 -20.60 19.31 -25.27
C ARG A 14 -20.84 19.08 -23.78
N MET A 15 -21.74 18.18 -23.44
CA MET A 15 -21.85 17.70 -22.06
C MET A 15 -20.45 17.22 -21.68
N SER A 16 -19.76 17.97 -20.83
CA SER A 16 -18.45 17.58 -20.32
C SER A 16 -18.62 16.19 -19.70
N ARG A 17 -17.78 15.24 -20.13
CA ARG A 17 -17.77 13.93 -19.50
C ARG A 17 -17.54 14.13 -18.00
N PRO A 18 -18.26 13.43 -17.14
CA PRO A 18 -18.09 13.61 -15.71
C PRO A 18 -16.64 13.26 -15.32
N ARG A 19 -15.88 14.25 -14.85
CA ARG A 19 -14.48 14.09 -14.43
C ARG A 19 -14.40 13.49 -13.04
N THR A 20 -13.47 12.57 -12.81
CA THR A 20 -13.08 12.08 -11.49
C THR A 20 -11.71 12.63 -11.11
N VAL A 21 -11.60 13.21 -9.92
CA VAL A 21 -10.34 13.67 -9.34
C VAL A 21 -9.84 12.59 -8.36
N ILE A 22 -8.60 12.13 -8.55
CA ILE A 22 -7.95 11.16 -7.68
C ILE A 22 -6.78 11.85 -6.98
N VAL A 23 -6.71 11.74 -5.66
CA VAL A 23 -5.65 12.32 -4.84
C VAL A 23 -4.73 11.22 -4.36
N GLY A 24 -3.51 11.17 -4.93
CA GLY A 24 -2.48 10.17 -4.68
C GLY A 24 -2.21 9.29 -5.90
N ALA A 25 -0.98 9.33 -6.43
CA ALA A 25 -0.48 8.51 -7.53
C ALA A 25 0.25 7.24 -7.05
N GLY A 26 -0.13 6.70 -5.89
CA GLY A 26 0.26 5.38 -5.43
C GLY A 26 -0.48 4.27 -6.18
N VAL A 27 -0.18 3.00 -5.87
CA VAL A 27 -0.77 1.84 -6.55
C VAL A 27 -2.30 1.85 -6.54
N VAL A 28 -2.94 2.23 -5.41
CA VAL A 28 -4.41 2.30 -5.32
C VAL A 28 -4.97 3.40 -6.22
N GLY A 29 -4.34 4.58 -6.24
CA GLY A 29 -4.79 5.71 -7.08
C GLY A 29 -4.63 5.41 -8.55
N LEU A 30 -3.48 4.91 -8.99
CA LEU A 30 -3.24 4.61 -10.40
C LEU A 30 -4.08 3.42 -10.89
N THR A 31 -4.30 2.37 -10.09
CA THR A 31 -5.21 1.28 -10.50
C THR A 31 -6.65 1.75 -10.57
N THR A 32 -7.11 2.63 -9.66
CA THR A 32 -8.42 3.28 -9.76
C THR A 32 -8.53 4.10 -11.04
N ALA A 33 -7.52 4.93 -11.35
CA ALA A 33 -7.46 5.74 -12.56
C ALA A 33 -7.50 4.89 -13.82
N TYR A 34 -6.72 3.81 -13.84
CA TYR A 34 -6.67 2.85 -14.95
C TYR A 34 -8.05 2.26 -15.27
N PHE A 35 -8.74 1.70 -14.27
CA PHE A 35 -10.05 1.10 -14.50
C PHE A 35 -11.12 2.12 -14.87
N LEU A 36 -11.10 3.32 -14.30
CA LEU A 36 -12.00 4.42 -14.67
C LEU A 36 -11.76 4.88 -16.12
N ALA A 37 -10.50 5.06 -16.52
CA ALA A 37 -10.16 5.47 -17.87
C ALA A 37 -10.53 4.41 -18.89
N ARG A 38 -10.32 3.12 -18.63
CA ARG A 38 -10.80 2.00 -19.46
C ARG A 38 -12.32 1.97 -19.59
N ALA A 39 -13.05 2.41 -18.55
CA ALA A 39 -14.49 2.59 -18.60
C ALA A 39 -14.95 3.88 -19.31
N GLY A 40 -14.03 4.64 -19.90
CA GLY A 40 -14.32 5.88 -20.63
C GLY A 40 -14.58 7.11 -19.76
N ARG A 41 -14.22 7.08 -18.48
CA ARG A 41 -14.31 8.22 -17.55
C ARG A 41 -13.15 9.18 -17.80
N GLU A 42 -13.40 10.48 -17.71
CA GLU A 42 -12.34 11.49 -17.65
C GLU A 42 -11.72 11.47 -16.24
N VAL A 43 -10.40 11.34 -16.16
CA VAL A 43 -9.68 11.19 -14.88
C VAL A 43 -8.51 12.14 -14.81
N ILE A 44 -8.36 12.79 -13.65
CA ILE A 44 -7.14 13.49 -13.26
C ILE A 44 -6.60 12.91 -11.95
N VAL A 45 -5.32 12.59 -11.92
CA VAL A 45 -4.59 12.14 -10.74
C VAL A 45 -3.65 13.25 -10.28
N LEU A 46 -3.68 13.55 -8.99
CA LEU A 46 -2.84 14.59 -8.38
C LEU A 46 -1.96 13.94 -7.31
N ASP A 47 -0.67 14.20 -7.36
CA ASP A 47 0.25 13.81 -6.29
C ASP A 47 1.18 14.96 -5.94
N ARG A 48 1.54 15.09 -4.68
CA ARG A 48 2.50 16.10 -4.21
C ARG A 48 3.94 15.75 -4.59
N ASP A 49 4.22 14.45 -4.77
CA ASP A 49 5.51 13.90 -5.14
C ASP A 49 5.42 13.25 -6.55
N GLU A 50 6.40 12.45 -6.94
CA GLU A 50 6.36 11.72 -8.22
C GLU A 50 5.53 10.43 -8.13
N ILE A 51 5.26 9.79 -9.26
CA ILE A 51 4.48 8.56 -9.34
C ILE A 51 5.10 7.49 -8.43
N GLY A 52 4.30 7.01 -7.48
CA GLY A 52 4.67 5.91 -6.61
C GLY A 52 5.66 6.27 -5.49
N ASP A 53 6.17 7.48 -5.40
CA ASP A 53 7.24 7.92 -4.47
C ASP A 53 6.94 7.64 -2.99
N GLY A 54 5.68 7.38 -2.67
CA GLY A 54 5.27 6.93 -1.34
C GLY A 54 5.61 5.45 -1.08
N ALA A 55 4.72 4.77 -0.35
CA ALA A 55 4.91 3.37 0.05
C ALA A 55 4.84 2.36 -1.11
N SER A 56 4.41 2.76 -2.31
CA SER A 56 4.27 1.85 -3.45
C SER A 56 5.61 1.54 -4.09
N TYR A 57 6.41 2.53 -4.47
CA TYR A 57 7.74 2.35 -5.07
C TYR A 57 8.69 1.58 -4.14
N GLY A 58 8.70 1.97 -2.86
CA GLY A 58 9.58 1.38 -1.86
C GLY A 58 9.07 0.08 -1.25
N ASN A 59 8.00 -0.51 -1.77
CA ASN A 59 7.48 -1.79 -1.30
C ASN A 59 8.52 -2.91 -1.45
N ALA A 60 8.41 -3.95 -0.60
CA ALA A 60 9.27 -5.12 -0.68
C ALA A 60 9.14 -5.91 -1.99
N GLY A 61 8.06 -5.70 -2.75
CA GLY A 61 7.78 -6.42 -3.99
C GLY A 61 7.11 -7.78 -3.82
N LEU A 62 6.92 -8.23 -2.58
CA LEU A 62 6.16 -9.44 -2.30
C LEU A 62 4.66 -9.17 -2.47
N LEU A 63 3.99 -9.90 -3.34
CA LEU A 63 2.54 -9.91 -3.53
C LEU A 63 1.97 -11.09 -2.74
N SER A 64 2.06 -10.98 -1.40
CA SER A 64 1.65 -12.04 -0.49
C SER A 64 0.14 -11.97 -0.24
N ILE A 65 -0.62 -12.84 -0.93
CA ILE A 65 -2.05 -13.02 -0.69
C ILE A 65 -2.28 -13.86 0.57
N GLY A 66 -3.38 -13.59 1.28
CA GLY A 66 -3.64 -14.21 2.58
C GLY A 66 -2.76 -13.70 3.71
N HIS A 67 -2.10 -12.54 3.54
CA HIS A 67 -1.25 -11.95 4.57
C HIS A 67 -2.09 -11.47 5.77
N TYR A 68 -1.60 -11.75 6.97
CA TYR A 68 -2.27 -11.34 8.20
C TYR A 68 -2.26 -9.82 8.41
N PRO A 69 -3.33 -9.25 8.98
CA PRO A 69 -3.30 -7.87 9.45
C PRO A 69 -2.32 -7.73 10.63
N LEU A 70 -1.92 -6.49 10.93
CA LEU A 70 -1.07 -6.23 12.10
C LEU A 70 -1.76 -6.59 13.41
N THR A 71 -3.11 -6.49 13.47
CA THR A 71 -3.94 -6.78 14.63
C THR A 71 -4.18 -8.28 14.80
N ARG A 72 -3.21 -9.00 15.34
CA ARG A 72 -3.35 -10.43 15.64
C ARG A 72 -3.01 -10.74 17.10
N PRO A 73 -3.52 -11.87 17.65
CA PRO A 73 -3.30 -12.23 19.04
C PRO A 73 -1.82 -12.17 19.45
N GLY A 74 -1.54 -11.57 20.61
CA GLY A 74 -0.19 -11.47 21.18
C GLY A 74 0.69 -10.37 20.62
N VAL A 75 0.33 -9.71 19.49
CA VAL A 75 1.16 -8.65 18.88
C VAL A 75 1.21 -7.40 19.77
N SER A 76 0.12 -6.98 20.36
CA SER A 76 0.08 -5.81 21.26
C SER A 76 1.02 -5.96 22.45
N TRP A 77 1.08 -7.17 23.04
CA TRP A 77 1.97 -7.44 24.17
C TRP A 77 3.45 -7.51 23.77
N ARG A 78 3.73 -8.07 22.61
CA ARG A 78 5.09 -8.03 22.02
C ARG A 78 5.50 -6.61 21.65
N GLY A 79 4.59 -5.83 21.05
CA GLY A 79 4.80 -4.43 20.69
C GLY A 79 5.13 -3.57 21.91
N PHE A 80 4.44 -3.79 23.04
CA PHE A 80 4.77 -3.11 24.29
C PHE A 80 6.20 -3.38 24.76
N LYS A 81 6.66 -4.63 24.71
CA LYS A 81 8.07 -4.97 25.03
C LYS A 81 9.05 -4.31 24.06
N TRP A 82 8.72 -4.26 22.77
CA TRP A 82 9.56 -3.69 21.73
C TRP A 82 9.64 -2.15 21.76
N MET A 83 8.73 -1.46 22.43
CA MET A 83 8.85 0.00 22.64
C MET A 83 10.13 0.40 23.38
N PHE A 84 10.74 -0.51 24.13
CA PHE A 84 11.96 -0.26 24.90
C PHE A 84 13.25 -0.68 24.18
N ASP A 85 13.12 -1.30 23.01
CA ASP A 85 14.26 -1.76 22.20
C ASP A 85 14.24 -1.09 20.82
N ARG A 86 15.20 -0.19 20.58
CA ARG A 86 15.36 0.52 19.30
C ARG A 86 15.75 -0.40 18.14
N ASN A 87 16.22 -1.61 18.43
CA ASN A 87 16.61 -2.62 17.44
C ASN A 87 15.53 -3.69 17.26
N ALA A 88 14.36 -3.57 17.90
CA ALA A 88 13.25 -4.46 17.66
C ALA A 88 12.71 -4.31 16.23
N PRO A 89 12.16 -5.37 15.61
CA PRO A 89 11.54 -5.29 14.28
C PRO A 89 10.43 -4.24 14.18
N LEU A 90 9.66 -4.07 15.25
CA LEU A 90 8.69 -2.98 15.42
C LEU A 90 9.14 -2.08 16.56
N PHE A 91 9.40 -0.83 16.27
CA PHE A 91 9.69 0.20 17.27
C PHE A 91 8.59 1.26 17.27
N ILE A 92 8.04 1.54 18.44
CA ILE A 92 7.07 2.62 18.63
C ILE A 92 7.75 3.69 19.47
N ARG A 93 7.98 4.86 18.87
CA ARG A 93 8.64 5.96 19.56
C ARG A 93 7.75 6.52 20.67
N PRO A 94 8.11 6.38 21.94
CA PRO A 94 7.33 6.93 23.06
C PRO A 94 7.18 8.45 22.92
N ARG A 95 5.95 8.93 23.05
CA ARG A 95 5.62 10.36 23.04
C ARG A 95 4.27 10.62 23.72
N PRO A 96 4.08 11.81 24.34
CA PRO A 96 2.78 12.24 24.87
C PRO A 96 1.91 12.73 23.69
N ASP A 97 1.18 11.81 23.06
CA ASP A 97 0.37 12.05 21.87
C ASP A 97 -0.97 11.30 22.04
N ALA A 98 -2.04 12.07 22.17
CA ALA A 98 -3.38 11.51 22.42
C ALA A 98 -3.87 10.62 21.26
N ASP A 99 -3.55 10.99 20.03
CA ASP A 99 -3.94 10.22 18.85
C ASP A 99 -3.20 8.87 18.82
N LEU A 100 -1.90 8.87 19.16
CA LEU A 100 -1.15 7.62 19.30
C LEU A 100 -1.71 6.74 20.41
N LEU A 101 -2.04 7.30 21.57
CA LEU A 101 -2.59 6.53 22.70
C LEU A 101 -3.96 5.94 22.35
N SER A 102 -4.83 6.71 21.70
CA SER A 102 -6.14 6.25 21.21
C SER A 102 -5.96 5.14 20.16
N TRP A 103 -5.00 5.31 19.22
CA TRP A 103 -4.67 4.32 18.22
C TRP A 103 -4.15 3.02 18.85
N LEU A 104 -3.23 3.10 19.81
CA LEU A 104 -2.68 1.94 20.52
C LEU A 104 -3.77 1.20 21.33
N TRP A 105 -4.67 1.93 21.96
CA TRP A 105 -5.78 1.33 22.70
C TRP A 105 -6.73 0.58 21.77
N THR A 106 -7.12 1.20 20.66
CA THR A 106 -7.96 0.58 19.64
C THR A 106 -7.27 -0.62 19.01
N PHE A 107 -5.98 -0.51 18.67
CA PHE A 107 -5.17 -1.61 18.17
C PHE A 107 -5.16 -2.80 19.15
N HIS A 108 -4.92 -2.54 20.43
CA HIS A 108 -4.94 -3.58 21.46
C HIS A 108 -6.27 -4.31 21.52
N ARG A 109 -7.40 -3.60 21.48
CA ARG A 109 -8.74 -4.19 21.50
C ARG A 109 -9.02 -5.09 20.31
N HIS A 110 -8.40 -4.84 19.17
CA HIS A 110 -8.55 -5.64 17.95
C HIS A 110 -7.54 -6.81 17.87
N CYS A 111 -6.56 -6.90 18.76
CA CYS A 111 -5.61 -8.02 18.81
C CYS A 111 -6.20 -9.29 19.44
N ASN A 112 -7.30 -9.81 18.89
CA ASN A 112 -7.97 -11.02 19.36
C ASN A 112 -8.38 -11.94 18.20
N GLN A 113 -8.63 -13.22 18.48
CA GLN A 113 -8.89 -14.24 17.47
C GLN A 113 -10.18 -13.97 16.67
N SER A 114 -11.25 -13.58 17.33
CA SER A 114 -12.53 -13.30 16.65
C SER A 114 -12.45 -12.15 15.66
N TRP A 115 -11.62 -11.13 15.94
CA TRP A 115 -11.34 -10.05 15.00
C TRP A 115 -10.50 -10.55 13.84
N LEU A 116 -9.43 -11.30 14.14
CA LEU A 116 -8.55 -11.88 13.12
C LEU A 116 -9.33 -12.73 12.12
N ASP A 117 -10.19 -13.64 12.60
CA ASP A 117 -10.96 -14.54 11.73
C ASP A 117 -11.87 -13.77 10.76
N ARG A 118 -12.50 -12.67 11.22
CA ARG A 118 -13.30 -11.79 10.36
C ARG A 118 -12.46 -11.07 9.32
N CYS A 119 -11.32 -10.51 9.74
CA CYS A 119 -10.39 -9.85 8.83
C CYS A 119 -9.86 -10.82 7.76
N MET A 120 -9.43 -12.01 8.16
CA MET A 120 -8.86 -12.99 7.25
C MET A 120 -9.88 -13.46 6.21
N LYS A 121 -11.15 -13.61 6.58
CA LYS A 121 -12.20 -13.97 5.61
C LYS A 121 -12.26 -12.96 4.45
N GLU A 122 -12.17 -11.66 4.73
CA GLU A 122 -12.27 -10.61 3.72
C GLU A 122 -10.93 -10.42 2.98
N LEU A 123 -9.80 -10.37 3.70
CA LEU A 123 -8.49 -10.24 3.08
C LEU A 123 -8.15 -11.42 2.15
N CYS A 124 -8.50 -12.63 2.56
CA CYS A 124 -8.33 -13.80 1.71
C CYS A 124 -9.23 -13.76 0.46
N ALA A 125 -10.47 -13.29 0.58
CA ALA A 125 -11.35 -13.14 -0.57
C ALA A 125 -10.81 -12.15 -1.62
N MET A 126 -10.00 -11.17 -1.22
CA MET A 126 -9.34 -10.23 -2.13
C MET A 126 -8.10 -10.82 -2.82
N GLY A 127 -7.53 -11.92 -2.31
CA GLY A 127 -6.20 -12.38 -2.67
C GLY A 127 -6.06 -12.86 -4.11
N PHE A 128 -6.81 -13.89 -4.51
CA PHE A 128 -6.74 -14.39 -5.89
C PHE A 128 -7.20 -13.35 -6.91
N PRO A 129 -8.34 -12.64 -6.72
CA PRO A 129 -8.77 -11.61 -7.67
C PRO A 129 -7.74 -10.50 -7.87
N THR A 130 -6.98 -10.13 -6.86
CA THR A 130 -5.96 -9.08 -7.02
C THR A 130 -4.81 -9.54 -7.91
N LEU A 131 -4.35 -10.81 -7.80
CA LEU A 131 -3.30 -11.35 -8.67
C LEU A 131 -3.78 -11.48 -10.12
N GLU A 132 -5.01 -11.93 -10.34
CA GLU A 132 -5.62 -11.97 -11.67
C GLU A 132 -5.64 -10.58 -12.32
N LEU A 133 -6.01 -9.55 -11.56
CA LEU A 133 -5.97 -8.16 -12.03
C LEU A 133 -4.53 -7.66 -12.28
N PHE A 134 -3.54 -8.08 -11.48
CA PHE A 134 -2.14 -7.80 -11.78
C PHE A 134 -1.74 -8.38 -13.13
N GLU A 135 -2.03 -9.67 -13.34
CA GLU A 135 -1.69 -10.39 -14.56
C GLU A 135 -2.41 -9.80 -15.78
N GLU A 136 -3.70 -9.42 -15.62
CA GLU A 136 -4.46 -8.72 -16.67
C GLU A 136 -3.78 -7.39 -17.05
N ILE A 137 -3.50 -6.54 -16.07
CA ILE A 137 -2.88 -5.22 -16.31
C ILE A 137 -1.53 -5.39 -16.98
N ILE A 138 -0.67 -6.28 -16.46
CA ILE A 138 0.66 -6.54 -17.00
C ILE A 138 0.58 -7.01 -18.44
N ALA A 139 -0.29 -7.99 -18.74
CA ALA A 139 -0.42 -8.56 -20.07
C ALA A 139 -1.04 -7.58 -21.08
N VAL A 140 -2.09 -6.84 -20.69
CA VAL A 140 -2.77 -5.89 -21.57
C VAL A 140 -1.90 -4.69 -21.91
N GLU A 141 -1.16 -4.18 -20.92
CA GLU A 141 -0.38 -2.95 -21.07
C GLU A 141 1.10 -3.20 -21.42
N GLY A 142 1.55 -4.47 -21.44
CA GLY A 142 2.92 -4.86 -21.75
C GLY A 142 3.91 -4.34 -20.69
N ILE A 143 3.56 -4.41 -19.41
CA ILE A 143 4.41 -3.89 -18.33
C ILE A 143 5.51 -4.89 -18.00
N GLU A 144 6.76 -4.50 -18.19
CA GLU A 144 7.94 -5.27 -17.78
C GLU A 144 8.32 -4.91 -16.34
N CYS A 145 7.96 -5.77 -15.36
CA CYS A 145 8.19 -5.52 -13.94
C CYS A 145 8.71 -6.75 -13.18
N ASP A 146 9.37 -7.67 -13.88
CA ASP A 146 9.88 -8.93 -13.31
C ASP A 146 8.82 -9.66 -12.44
N TYR A 147 7.59 -9.70 -12.93
CA TYR A 147 6.50 -10.40 -12.25
C TYR A 147 6.69 -11.91 -12.33
N ARG A 148 6.67 -12.57 -11.16
CA ARG A 148 6.79 -14.03 -11.06
C ARG A 148 5.76 -14.57 -10.07
N ARG A 149 4.99 -15.58 -10.50
CA ARG A 149 4.01 -16.28 -9.67
C ARG A 149 4.58 -17.58 -9.09
N ASP A 150 5.72 -17.45 -8.42
CA ASP A 150 6.49 -18.57 -7.84
C ASP A 150 6.20 -18.76 -6.34
N GLY A 151 5.25 -18.02 -5.79
CA GLY A 151 4.99 -17.98 -4.36
C GLY A 151 6.04 -17.13 -3.61
N TRP A 152 6.10 -17.35 -2.30
CA TRP A 152 7.15 -16.82 -1.42
C TRP A 152 7.46 -17.80 -0.29
N LEU A 153 8.63 -17.67 0.30
CA LEU A 153 9.15 -18.56 1.33
C LEU A 153 9.17 -17.86 2.70
N ASP A 154 8.60 -18.47 3.72
CA ASP A 154 8.92 -18.15 5.12
C ASP A 154 10.11 -19.01 5.53
N VAL A 155 11.30 -18.41 5.55
CA VAL A 155 12.57 -19.13 5.76
C VAL A 155 12.93 -19.12 7.23
N VAL A 156 13.11 -20.31 7.80
CA VAL A 156 13.27 -20.53 9.24
C VAL A 156 14.68 -21.01 9.56
N LEU A 157 15.38 -20.34 10.50
CA LEU A 157 16.69 -20.79 11.01
C LEU A 157 16.54 -21.91 12.02
N LYS A 158 15.68 -21.70 13.01
CA LYS A 158 15.59 -22.61 14.16
C LYS A 158 14.57 -23.70 13.91
N LYS A 159 14.99 -24.95 13.99
CA LYS A 159 14.10 -26.11 13.78
C LYS A 159 12.84 -26.07 14.66
N GLU A 160 12.94 -25.54 15.87
CA GLU A 160 11.83 -25.37 16.80
C GLU A 160 10.72 -24.44 16.30
N ASN A 161 11.07 -23.50 15.41
CA ASN A 161 10.11 -22.55 14.83
C ASN A 161 9.38 -23.10 13.60
N MET A 162 9.83 -24.21 13.01
CA MET A 162 9.20 -24.80 11.82
C MET A 162 7.73 -25.16 12.05
N ALA A 163 7.42 -25.75 13.21
CA ALA A 163 6.04 -26.13 13.54
C ALA A 163 5.11 -24.91 13.65
N SER A 164 5.60 -23.79 14.20
CA SER A 164 4.81 -22.56 14.30
C SER A 164 4.62 -21.89 12.96
N ALA A 165 5.65 -21.86 12.11
CA ALA A 165 5.56 -21.32 10.74
C ALA A 165 4.56 -22.13 9.88
N GLU A 166 4.61 -23.46 9.96
CA GLU A 166 3.64 -24.33 9.29
C GLU A 166 2.21 -24.16 9.84
N ALA A 167 2.06 -24.02 11.17
CA ALA A 167 0.75 -23.79 11.79
C ALA A 167 0.12 -22.48 11.29
N GLU A 168 0.93 -21.43 11.09
CA GLU A 168 0.45 -20.17 10.48
C GLU A 168 -0.05 -20.42 9.05
N ALA A 169 0.69 -21.11 8.22
CA ALA A 169 0.28 -21.43 6.84
C ALA A 169 -0.99 -22.29 6.77
N LYS A 170 -1.14 -23.26 7.68
CA LYS A 170 -2.33 -24.11 7.76
C LYS A 170 -3.63 -23.35 7.97
N THR A 171 -3.61 -22.19 8.60
CA THR A 171 -4.81 -21.35 8.79
C THR A 171 -5.36 -20.77 7.48
N LEU A 172 -4.55 -20.75 6.41
CA LEU A 172 -4.95 -20.27 5.11
C LEU A 172 -5.62 -21.33 4.23
N VAL A 173 -5.43 -22.63 4.59
CA VAL A 173 -5.99 -23.76 3.82
C VAL A 173 -7.53 -23.69 3.69
N PRO A 174 -8.32 -23.34 4.74
CA PRO A 174 -9.75 -23.18 4.62
C PRO A 174 -10.19 -22.06 3.66
N HIS A 175 -9.28 -21.16 3.31
CA HIS A 175 -9.51 -20.07 2.35
C HIS A 175 -9.04 -20.41 0.93
N GLY A 176 -8.65 -21.67 0.68
CA GLY A 176 -8.23 -22.14 -0.64
C GLY A 176 -6.76 -21.94 -0.96
N TYR A 177 -5.93 -21.54 0.01
CA TYR A 177 -4.48 -21.35 -0.19
C TYR A 177 -3.70 -22.61 0.07
N SER A 178 -2.64 -22.82 -0.70
CA SER A 178 -1.75 -23.96 -0.60
C SER A 178 -0.38 -23.56 -0.04
N HIS A 179 0.21 -24.49 0.69
CA HIS A 179 1.59 -24.34 1.16
C HIS A 179 2.32 -25.68 1.08
N THR A 180 3.65 -25.61 1.14
CA THR A 180 4.52 -26.78 1.19
C THR A 180 5.63 -26.52 2.19
N VAL A 181 5.86 -27.46 3.10
CA VAL A 181 7.01 -27.41 4.00
C VAL A 181 8.20 -28.08 3.30
N ILE A 182 9.33 -27.38 3.22
CA ILE A 182 10.56 -27.89 2.63
C ILE A 182 11.70 -27.86 3.64
N SER A 183 12.53 -28.90 3.63
CA SER A 183 13.70 -28.98 4.51
C SER A 183 14.81 -28.02 4.06
N GLY A 184 15.75 -27.71 4.96
CA GLY A 184 16.92 -26.90 4.62
C GLY A 184 17.75 -27.49 3.46
N ASP A 185 17.89 -28.81 3.40
CA ASP A 185 18.60 -29.49 2.30
C ASP A 185 17.87 -29.35 0.97
N GLU A 186 16.55 -29.48 0.96
CA GLU A 186 15.72 -29.27 -0.22
C GLU A 186 15.81 -27.81 -0.68
N LEU A 187 15.76 -26.87 0.27
CA LEU A 187 15.85 -25.44 -0.01
C LEU A 187 17.22 -25.10 -0.62
N ARG A 188 18.33 -25.62 -0.07
CA ARG A 188 19.68 -25.39 -0.60
C ARG A 188 19.89 -26.02 -1.98
N ARG A 189 19.27 -27.16 -2.27
CA ARG A 189 19.30 -27.72 -3.64
C ARG A 189 18.63 -26.80 -4.65
N ARG A 190 17.55 -26.10 -4.29
CA ARG A 190 16.82 -25.16 -5.15
C ARG A 190 17.51 -23.80 -5.24
N SER A 191 18.04 -23.32 -4.12
CA SER A 191 18.73 -22.04 -3.98
C SER A 191 19.96 -22.20 -3.10
N PRO A 192 21.14 -22.46 -3.68
CA PRO A 192 22.39 -22.64 -2.94
C PRO A 192 22.86 -21.40 -2.15
N CYS A 193 22.22 -20.25 -2.36
CA CYS A 193 22.47 -19.03 -1.59
C CYS A 193 22.12 -19.17 -0.10
N PHE A 194 21.24 -20.09 0.29
CA PHE A 194 20.88 -20.25 1.71
C PHE A 194 22.02 -20.89 2.52
N THR A 195 22.22 -20.39 3.75
CA THR A 195 23.25 -20.89 4.67
C THR A 195 22.89 -22.29 5.20
N ASP A 196 23.87 -22.97 5.77
CA ASP A 196 23.68 -24.28 6.38
C ASP A 196 22.91 -24.21 7.72
N GLU A 197 22.82 -23.00 8.31
CA GLU A 197 22.01 -22.73 9.50
C GLU A 197 20.50 -22.78 9.24
N VAL A 198 20.06 -22.65 7.97
CA VAL A 198 18.62 -22.65 7.63
C VAL A 198 18.04 -24.05 7.82
N ALA A 199 17.11 -24.19 8.77
CA ALA A 199 16.43 -25.44 9.07
C ALA A 199 15.44 -25.86 7.97
N GLY A 200 14.80 -24.90 7.31
CA GLY A 200 13.83 -25.13 6.26
C GLY A 200 13.01 -23.89 5.92
N ALA A 201 11.94 -24.10 5.20
CA ALA A 201 11.00 -23.03 4.86
C ALA A 201 9.56 -23.55 4.73
N VAL A 202 8.60 -22.66 4.91
CA VAL A 202 7.22 -22.83 4.47
C VAL A 202 7.02 -22.05 3.18
N TRP A 203 6.67 -22.74 2.11
CA TRP A 203 6.47 -22.17 0.79
C TRP A 203 4.99 -21.90 0.55
N TYR A 204 4.59 -20.63 0.50
CA TYR A 204 3.25 -20.17 0.16
C TYR A 204 3.14 -20.08 -1.37
N ARG A 205 2.51 -21.09 -1.98
CA ARG A 205 2.56 -21.38 -3.42
C ARG A 205 1.77 -20.38 -4.28
N ASP A 206 0.71 -19.81 -3.74
CA ASP A 206 -0.28 -19.07 -4.52
C ASP A 206 0.02 -17.57 -4.66
N SER A 207 1.11 -17.13 -4.09
CA SER A 207 1.56 -15.73 -4.09
C SER A 207 2.50 -15.42 -5.26
N ALA A 208 2.89 -14.16 -5.38
CA ALA A 208 3.79 -13.67 -6.43
C ALA A 208 4.78 -12.65 -5.88
N HIS A 209 5.69 -12.18 -6.73
CA HIS A 209 6.50 -10.99 -6.49
C HIS A 209 6.73 -10.23 -7.79
N CYS A 210 7.10 -8.96 -7.68
CA CYS A 210 7.46 -8.11 -8.83
C CYS A 210 8.43 -7.00 -8.40
N SER A 211 8.97 -6.27 -9.37
CA SER A 211 9.60 -4.96 -9.15
C SER A 211 8.50 -3.88 -9.02
N PRO A 212 8.27 -3.34 -7.80
CA PRO A 212 7.21 -2.36 -7.60
C PRO A 212 7.43 -1.06 -8.38
N GLY A 213 8.68 -0.62 -8.49
CA GLY A 213 9.04 0.59 -9.23
C GLY A 213 8.64 0.49 -10.70
N ASP A 214 9.02 -0.62 -11.35
CA ASP A 214 8.72 -0.84 -12.76
C ASP A 214 7.22 -0.99 -13.00
N PHE A 215 6.52 -1.71 -12.11
CA PHE A 215 5.06 -1.81 -12.18
C PHE A 215 4.39 -0.44 -12.08
N MET A 216 4.81 0.40 -11.12
CA MET A 216 4.25 1.75 -10.94
C MET A 216 4.49 2.65 -12.15
N MET A 217 5.70 2.63 -12.71
CA MET A 217 6.05 3.41 -13.90
C MET A 217 5.28 2.93 -15.13
N GLY A 218 5.21 1.61 -15.33
CA GLY A 218 4.43 1.02 -16.44
C GLY A 218 2.94 1.33 -16.34
N LEU A 219 2.36 1.24 -15.13
CA LEU A 219 0.95 1.58 -14.89
C LEU A 219 0.68 3.07 -15.09
N GLY A 220 1.58 3.95 -14.64
CA GLY A 220 1.49 5.39 -14.90
C GLY A 220 1.49 5.70 -16.39
N ALA A 221 2.39 5.08 -17.16
CA ALA A 221 2.43 5.20 -18.61
C ALA A 221 1.15 4.67 -19.29
N ALA A 222 0.61 3.55 -18.82
CA ALA A 222 -0.66 3.01 -19.29
C ALA A 222 -1.83 3.99 -19.04
N CYS A 223 -1.91 4.57 -17.84
CA CYS A 223 -2.89 5.61 -17.51
C CYS A 223 -2.77 6.81 -18.47
N ALA A 224 -1.56 7.29 -18.73
CA ALA A 224 -1.34 8.40 -19.65
C ALA A 224 -1.78 8.06 -21.09
N ARG A 225 -1.49 6.84 -21.59
CA ARG A 225 -1.98 6.37 -22.90
C ARG A 225 -3.50 6.32 -22.98
N LEU A 226 -4.18 6.02 -21.88
CA LEU A 226 -5.64 6.02 -21.77
C LEU A 226 -6.23 7.44 -21.61
N GLY A 227 -5.41 8.48 -21.61
CA GLY A 227 -5.83 9.88 -21.51
C GLY A 227 -6.04 10.37 -20.07
N VAL A 228 -5.51 9.66 -19.06
CA VAL A 228 -5.49 10.17 -17.68
C VAL A 228 -4.52 11.33 -17.58
N GLU A 229 -4.98 12.47 -17.08
CA GLU A 229 -4.12 13.59 -16.72
C GLU A 229 -3.43 13.28 -15.37
N ILE A 230 -2.11 13.23 -15.35
CA ILE A 230 -1.35 13.00 -14.10
C ILE A 230 -0.53 14.26 -13.80
N ARG A 231 -0.78 14.89 -12.66
CA ARG A 231 -0.05 16.06 -12.17
C ARG A 231 0.73 15.71 -10.92
N THR A 232 2.02 15.62 -11.06
CA THR A 232 2.98 15.49 -9.95
C THR A 232 3.34 16.87 -9.39
N SER A 233 4.02 16.93 -8.25
CA SER A 233 4.37 18.18 -7.55
C SER A 233 3.14 19.08 -7.29
N CYS A 234 1.97 18.45 -7.08
CA CYS A 234 0.67 19.09 -6.86
C CYS A 234 0.07 18.69 -5.52
N THR A 235 0.27 19.50 -4.49
CA THR A 235 -0.25 19.24 -3.16
C THR A 235 -1.72 19.65 -3.06
N VAL A 236 -2.59 18.71 -2.69
CA VAL A 236 -3.99 18.99 -2.36
C VAL A 236 -4.07 19.48 -0.93
N ALA A 237 -4.71 20.62 -0.73
CA ALA A 237 -4.85 21.29 0.57
C ALA A 237 -6.23 21.05 1.21
N GLY A 238 -7.25 20.74 0.41
CA GLY A 238 -8.61 20.52 0.90
C GLY A 238 -9.55 20.01 -0.17
N LEU A 239 -10.75 19.63 0.27
CA LEU A 239 -11.83 19.14 -0.57
C LEU A 239 -12.93 20.21 -0.70
N GLU A 240 -13.58 20.26 -1.85
CA GLU A 240 -14.71 21.15 -2.09
C GLU A 240 -16.02 20.39 -2.09
N ARG A 241 -17.06 21.02 -1.50
CA ARG A 241 -18.45 20.54 -1.54
C ARG A 241 -19.32 21.54 -2.29
N ASP A 242 -20.26 21.04 -3.02
CA ASP A 242 -21.34 21.86 -3.57
C ASP A 242 -22.34 22.26 -2.46
N ARG A 243 -23.30 23.09 -2.83
CA ARG A 243 -24.39 23.56 -1.92
C ARG A 243 -25.27 22.44 -1.35
N PHE A 244 -25.18 21.24 -1.88
CA PHE A 244 -25.90 20.05 -1.43
C PHE A 244 -25.03 19.10 -0.58
N GLY A 245 -23.77 19.47 -0.28
CA GLY A 245 -22.84 18.68 0.49
C GLY A 245 -22.15 17.56 -0.31
N LYS A 246 -22.35 17.51 -1.64
CA LYS A 246 -21.68 16.54 -2.51
C LYS A 246 -20.24 17.01 -2.80
N ALA A 247 -19.31 16.07 -2.92
CA ALA A 247 -17.97 16.37 -3.40
C ALA A 247 -18.00 16.99 -4.80
N ALA A 248 -17.39 18.17 -4.95
CA ALA A 248 -17.39 18.98 -6.16
C ALA A 248 -15.99 19.18 -6.74
N GLY A 249 -14.93 18.83 -6.00
CA GLY A 249 -13.56 18.99 -6.44
C GLY A 249 -12.57 19.05 -5.26
N ILE A 250 -11.42 19.64 -5.55
CA ILE A 250 -10.33 19.84 -4.58
C ILE A 250 -9.74 21.24 -4.73
N HIS A 251 -9.08 21.70 -3.66
CA HIS A 251 -8.22 22.89 -3.69
C HIS A 251 -6.76 22.46 -3.55
N THR A 252 -5.90 23.02 -4.41
CA THR A 252 -4.45 22.82 -4.29
C THR A 252 -3.84 23.83 -3.31
N SER A 253 -2.66 23.54 -2.79
CA SER A 253 -1.90 24.46 -1.95
C SER A 253 -1.48 25.76 -2.66
N ARG A 254 -1.60 25.80 -3.99
CA ARG A 254 -1.33 26.99 -4.83
C ARG A 254 -2.57 27.82 -5.12
N GLY A 255 -3.73 27.46 -4.53
CA GLY A 255 -4.99 28.17 -4.69
C GLY A 255 -5.77 27.81 -5.96
N GLU A 256 -5.36 26.81 -6.71
CA GLU A 256 -6.13 26.30 -7.86
C GLU A 256 -7.28 25.41 -7.36
N THR A 257 -8.46 25.58 -7.93
CA THR A 257 -9.60 24.67 -7.75
C THR A 257 -9.70 23.74 -8.95
N ILE A 258 -9.74 22.43 -8.70
CA ILE A 258 -9.92 21.42 -9.73
C ILE A 258 -11.27 20.75 -9.50
N GLU A 259 -12.22 21.06 -10.39
CA GLU A 259 -13.59 20.52 -10.32
C GLU A 259 -13.66 19.05 -10.73
N GLY A 260 -14.54 18.31 -10.06
CA GLY A 260 -14.83 16.90 -10.38
C GLY A 260 -16.19 16.48 -9.87
N SER A 261 -16.86 15.61 -10.60
CA SER A 261 -18.15 15.04 -10.21
C SER A 261 -18.01 13.91 -9.18
N ALA A 262 -16.80 13.42 -9.00
CA ALA A 262 -16.38 12.47 -7.95
C ALA A 262 -14.94 12.76 -7.55
N VAL A 263 -14.63 12.53 -6.28
CA VAL A 263 -13.27 12.64 -5.71
C VAL A 263 -12.91 11.32 -5.03
N VAL A 264 -11.71 10.80 -5.29
CA VAL A 264 -11.20 9.56 -4.69
C VAL A 264 -9.91 9.87 -3.93
N ILE A 265 -9.90 9.64 -2.63
CA ILE A 265 -8.75 9.88 -1.77
C ILE A 265 -7.95 8.59 -1.61
N THR A 266 -6.73 8.59 -2.16
CA THR A 266 -5.78 7.45 -2.13
C THR A 266 -4.38 7.91 -1.68
N ALA A 267 -4.36 8.94 -0.81
CA ALA A 267 -3.14 9.61 -0.37
C ALA A 267 -2.36 8.85 0.74
N GLY A 268 -2.54 7.53 0.85
CA GLY A 268 -1.83 6.71 1.82
C GLY A 268 -2.06 7.19 3.26
N VAL A 269 -0.97 7.41 4.01
CA VAL A 269 -1.04 7.84 5.41
C VAL A 269 -1.60 9.26 5.59
N TRP A 270 -1.65 10.06 4.53
CA TRP A 270 -2.20 11.44 4.55
C TRP A 270 -3.70 11.49 4.22
N SER A 271 -4.33 10.36 3.95
CA SER A 271 -5.75 10.31 3.59
C SER A 271 -6.66 10.82 4.72
N ASP A 272 -6.35 10.50 5.98
CA ASP A 272 -7.12 10.96 7.12
C ASP A 272 -7.20 12.50 7.19
N ALA A 273 -6.09 13.20 7.02
CA ALA A 273 -6.05 14.66 7.03
C ALA A 273 -6.96 15.30 5.96
N LEU A 274 -7.22 14.60 4.86
CA LEU A 274 -8.09 15.08 3.78
C LEU A 274 -9.55 14.68 3.98
N THR A 275 -9.84 13.63 4.75
CA THR A 275 -11.22 13.12 4.92
C THR A 275 -11.89 13.57 6.22
N ARG A 276 -11.12 14.03 7.21
CA ARG A 276 -11.61 14.42 8.53
C ARG A 276 -12.66 15.53 8.46
N ASP A 277 -12.40 16.59 7.71
CA ASP A 277 -13.34 17.69 7.50
C ASP A 277 -14.60 17.29 6.71
N MET A 278 -14.55 16.10 6.08
CA MET A 278 -15.65 15.50 5.35
C MET A 278 -16.47 14.50 6.20
N GLY A 279 -16.21 14.45 7.51
CA GLY A 279 -16.93 13.59 8.45
C GLY A 279 -16.40 12.16 8.54
N LEU A 280 -15.17 11.90 8.08
CA LEU A 280 -14.50 10.60 8.20
C LEU A 280 -13.15 10.77 8.90
N ASP A 281 -13.06 10.29 10.14
CA ASP A 281 -11.85 10.31 10.97
C ASP A 281 -11.23 8.91 11.02
N ILE A 282 -10.20 8.69 10.19
CA ILE A 282 -9.54 7.40 10.08
C ILE A 282 -8.38 7.34 11.08
N PRO A 283 -8.46 6.57 12.18
CA PRO A 283 -7.38 6.48 13.15
C PRO A 283 -6.18 5.74 12.52
N MET A 284 -5.27 6.53 11.93
CA MET A 284 -4.15 6.03 11.14
C MET A 284 -2.81 6.51 11.70
N GLN A 285 -1.84 5.60 11.79
CA GLN A 285 -0.46 5.91 12.11
C GLN A 285 0.47 5.56 10.95
N GLY A 286 1.44 6.42 10.69
CA GLY A 286 2.50 6.14 9.74
C GLY A 286 3.54 5.20 10.34
N ALA A 287 3.60 3.95 9.85
CA ALA A 287 4.65 3.03 10.22
C ALA A 287 5.76 3.06 9.16
N ARG A 288 6.89 3.70 9.49
CA ARG A 288 8.00 3.79 8.56
C ARG A 288 8.64 2.43 8.35
N GLY A 289 8.80 2.05 7.11
CA GLY A 289 9.57 0.90 6.66
C GLY A 289 10.79 1.36 5.89
N TYR A 290 11.72 0.43 5.71
CA TYR A 290 13.02 0.67 5.09
C TYR A 290 13.32 -0.42 4.09
N HIS A 291 14.07 -0.08 3.02
CA HIS A 291 14.73 -1.08 2.19
C HIS A 291 16.13 -0.65 1.76
N LEU A 292 16.94 -1.65 1.48
CA LEU A 292 18.21 -1.56 0.76
C LEU A 292 18.13 -2.42 -0.48
N GLN A 293 18.78 -2.00 -1.57
CA GLN A 293 18.88 -2.79 -2.80
C GLN A 293 20.36 -3.03 -3.14
N TYR A 294 20.67 -4.26 -3.51
CA TYR A 294 22.01 -4.72 -3.79
C TYR A 294 22.08 -5.31 -5.19
N GLU A 295 23.22 -5.11 -5.85
CA GLU A 295 23.62 -5.81 -7.08
C GLU A 295 24.91 -6.60 -6.86
N GLY A 296 25.24 -7.51 -7.79
CA GLY A 296 26.46 -8.29 -7.73
C GLY A 296 26.50 -9.36 -6.62
N ILE A 297 25.35 -9.72 -6.05
CA ILE A 297 25.25 -10.86 -5.14
C ILE A 297 25.38 -12.14 -5.97
N PRO A 298 26.31 -13.07 -5.63
CA PRO A 298 26.64 -14.19 -6.50
C PRO A 298 25.48 -15.13 -6.82
N GLN A 299 24.54 -15.31 -5.88
CA GLN A 299 23.38 -16.17 -6.06
C GLN A 299 22.17 -15.56 -5.34
N LEU A 300 21.07 -15.44 -6.07
CA LEU A 300 19.79 -14.94 -5.55
C LEU A 300 18.87 -16.11 -5.19
N PRO A 301 17.93 -15.91 -4.22
CA PRO A 301 16.86 -16.87 -4.00
C PRO A 301 16.01 -17.07 -5.27
N PHE A 302 15.49 -18.28 -5.50
CA PHE A 302 14.65 -18.54 -6.68
C PHE A 302 13.31 -17.80 -6.66
N THR A 303 12.85 -17.40 -5.48
CA THR A 303 11.64 -16.59 -5.27
C THR A 303 11.81 -15.66 -4.08
N GLY A 304 10.91 -14.72 -3.90
CA GLY A 304 10.90 -13.84 -2.73
C GLY A 304 10.74 -14.61 -1.43
N CYS A 305 11.31 -14.11 -0.33
CA CYS A 305 11.19 -14.74 0.98
C CYS A 305 11.08 -13.72 2.11
N VAL A 306 10.55 -14.18 3.24
CA VAL A 306 10.60 -13.50 4.53
C VAL A 306 11.47 -14.33 5.46
N LEU A 307 12.40 -13.69 6.14
CA LEU A 307 13.31 -14.31 7.08
C LEU A 307 12.63 -14.32 8.46
N HIS A 308 12.16 -15.49 8.89
CA HIS A 308 11.21 -15.69 9.98
C HIS A 308 11.60 -14.97 11.28
N GLU A 309 12.86 -15.18 11.74
CA GLU A 309 13.32 -14.67 13.03
C GLU A 309 13.74 -13.21 12.99
N THR A 310 14.03 -12.64 11.79
CA THR A 310 14.51 -11.27 11.63
C THR A 310 13.49 -10.33 11.01
N PHE A 311 12.37 -10.87 10.48
CA PHE A 311 11.31 -10.12 9.80
C PHE A 311 11.83 -9.27 8.63
N VAL A 312 12.87 -9.74 7.95
CA VAL A 312 13.40 -9.12 6.72
C VAL A 312 12.79 -9.82 5.53
N ALA A 313 12.10 -9.06 4.69
CA ALA A 313 11.68 -9.52 3.38
C ALA A 313 12.85 -9.41 2.42
N VAL A 314 13.08 -10.43 1.62
CA VAL A 314 14.15 -10.54 0.63
C VAL A 314 13.52 -10.87 -0.70
N THR A 315 13.67 -9.99 -1.67
CA THR A 315 13.03 -10.17 -2.97
C THR A 315 14.05 -10.02 -4.08
N PRO A 316 14.28 -11.07 -4.89
CA PRO A 316 15.03 -10.94 -6.13
C PRO A 316 14.20 -10.12 -7.12
N MET A 317 14.82 -9.14 -7.78
CA MET A 317 14.21 -8.29 -8.78
C MET A 317 15.24 -8.09 -9.90
N HIS A 318 14.98 -8.64 -11.08
CA HIS A 318 15.97 -8.74 -12.13
C HIS A 318 17.25 -9.45 -11.61
N GLU A 319 18.39 -8.79 -11.67
CA GLU A 319 19.68 -9.30 -11.14
C GLU A 319 20.05 -8.67 -9.78
N GLN A 320 19.12 -8.00 -9.13
CA GLN A 320 19.32 -7.32 -7.86
C GLN A 320 18.57 -8.01 -6.72
N LEU A 321 18.96 -7.72 -5.48
CA LEU A 321 18.31 -8.21 -4.28
C LEU A 321 17.83 -7.04 -3.43
N ARG A 322 16.51 -6.97 -3.18
CA ARG A 322 15.93 -6.02 -2.24
C ARG A 322 15.79 -6.65 -0.86
N LEU A 323 16.36 -5.99 0.15
CA LEU A 323 16.15 -6.30 1.56
C LEU A 323 15.22 -5.25 2.14
N ALA A 324 14.03 -5.62 2.58
CA ALA A 324 13.06 -4.71 3.14
C ALA A 324 12.57 -5.19 4.51
N GLY A 325 12.32 -4.28 5.41
CA GLY A 325 11.86 -4.69 6.74
C GLY A 325 11.72 -3.53 7.70
N THR A 326 11.69 -3.90 8.96
CA THR A 326 11.52 -3.02 10.11
C THR A 326 10.27 -2.12 10.03
N LEU A 327 9.70 -1.84 11.17
CA LEU A 327 8.57 -0.91 11.32
C LEU A 327 8.89 0.08 12.42
N GLU A 328 8.69 1.37 12.13
CA GLU A 328 8.89 2.43 13.11
C GLU A 328 7.67 3.35 13.11
N ILE A 329 6.90 3.34 14.21
CA ILE A 329 5.78 4.28 14.40
C ILE A 329 6.32 5.56 15.05
N GLN A 330 6.34 6.62 14.25
CA GLN A 330 6.80 7.95 14.67
C GLN A 330 5.99 9.05 13.95
N PRO A 331 6.04 10.31 14.41
CA PRO A 331 5.41 11.42 13.70
C PRO A 331 5.90 11.53 12.26
N LEU A 332 5.01 11.91 11.37
CA LEU A 332 5.36 12.16 9.97
C LEU A 332 6.41 13.28 9.85
N GLY A 333 7.25 13.25 8.83
CA GLY A 333 8.28 14.26 8.57
C GLY A 333 9.55 14.17 9.45
N ARG A 334 9.64 13.23 10.39
CA ARG A 334 10.86 13.02 11.16
C ARG A 334 11.98 12.40 10.31
N PRO A 335 13.24 12.72 10.56
CA PRO A 335 14.36 12.03 9.93
C PRO A 335 14.30 10.52 10.16
N TRP A 336 14.77 9.74 9.20
CA TRP A 336 14.89 8.30 9.35
C TRP A 336 16.08 7.90 10.23
N MET A 337 16.03 6.68 10.74
CA MET A 337 17.06 6.17 11.64
C MET A 337 17.99 5.22 10.85
N ARG A 338 19.26 5.62 10.68
CA ARG A 338 20.26 4.84 9.92
C ARG A 338 20.43 3.41 10.44
N ASN A 339 20.44 3.22 11.75
CA ASN A 339 20.56 1.89 12.35
C ASN A 339 19.44 0.93 11.92
N ARG A 340 18.28 1.45 11.49
CA ARG A 340 17.17 0.62 10.97
C ARG A 340 17.50 0.00 9.62
N LEU A 341 18.24 0.71 8.78
CA LEU A 341 18.77 0.17 7.52
C LEU A 341 19.84 -0.89 7.78
N ASP A 342 20.76 -0.64 8.72
CA ASP A 342 21.87 -1.55 9.02
C ASP A 342 21.39 -2.91 9.58
N MET A 343 20.20 -2.96 10.19
CA MET A 343 19.57 -4.20 10.65
C MET A 343 19.22 -5.15 9.49
N LEU A 344 18.93 -4.65 8.29
CA LEU A 344 18.48 -5.44 7.17
C LEU A 344 19.57 -6.42 6.69
N PRO A 345 20.78 -5.97 6.28
CA PRO A 345 21.86 -6.89 5.91
C PRO A 345 22.34 -7.73 7.09
N ALA A 346 22.37 -7.17 8.31
CA ALA A 346 22.76 -7.92 9.50
C ALA A 346 21.81 -9.12 9.76
N GLY A 347 20.50 -8.94 9.57
CA GLY A 347 19.51 -9.99 9.65
C GLY A 347 19.63 -11.00 8.52
N ALA A 348 19.80 -10.52 7.29
CA ALA A 348 19.81 -11.35 6.10
C ALA A 348 21.06 -12.26 5.97
N LYS A 349 22.24 -11.82 6.41
CA LYS A 349 23.50 -12.59 6.37
C LYS A 349 23.44 -13.95 7.07
N ARG A 350 22.57 -14.10 8.07
CA ARG A 350 22.38 -15.37 8.77
C ARG A 350 21.70 -16.43 7.90
N TYR A 351 20.97 -15.98 6.87
CA TYR A 351 20.18 -16.85 6.00
C TYR A 351 20.78 -16.99 4.61
N ILE A 352 21.38 -15.92 4.09
CA ILE A 352 21.81 -15.80 2.70
C ILE A 352 23.31 -15.51 2.66
N LYS A 353 24.04 -16.34 1.92
CA LYS A 353 25.48 -16.24 1.64
C LYS A 353 25.73 -15.10 0.64
N GLY A 354 26.86 -14.42 0.77
CA GLY A 354 27.36 -13.49 -0.23
C GLY A 354 26.71 -12.10 -0.23
N ILE A 355 25.86 -11.76 0.75
CA ILE A 355 25.29 -10.39 0.84
C ILE A 355 26.40 -9.34 0.98
N GLU A 356 27.49 -9.65 1.66
CA GLU A 356 28.64 -8.78 1.85
C GLU A 356 29.48 -8.56 0.58
N GLN A 357 29.28 -9.38 -0.45
CA GLN A 357 29.94 -9.23 -1.76
C GLN A 357 29.16 -8.29 -2.68
N GLY A 358 27.87 -8.08 -2.39
CA GLY A 358 27.02 -7.19 -3.15
C GLY A 358 27.34 -5.72 -2.89
N THR A 359 27.12 -4.90 -3.91
CA THR A 359 27.19 -3.43 -3.82
C THR A 359 25.81 -2.86 -3.55
N GLN A 360 25.67 -2.04 -2.52
CA GLN A 360 24.43 -1.31 -2.26
C GLN A 360 24.21 -0.25 -3.34
N VAL A 361 23.11 -0.33 -4.09
CA VAL A 361 22.77 0.58 -5.19
C VAL A 361 21.64 1.53 -4.86
N ALA A 362 20.79 1.18 -3.89
CA ALA A 362 19.71 2.05 -3.44
C ALA A 362 19.36 1.85 -1.97
N GLU A 363 18.80 2.91 -1.38
CA GLU A 363 18.18 2.87 -0.06
C GLU A 363 16.91 3.72 -0.05
N TRP A 364 15.95 3.33 0.76
CA TRP A 364 14.65 4.01 0.84
C TRP A 364 14.02 3.85 2.21
N ALA A 365 13.23 4.86 2.59
CA ALA A 365 12.35 4.81 3.74
C ALA A 365 11.02 5.51 3.44
N GLY A 366 9.90 4.90 3.81
CA GLY A 366 8.58 5.46 3.57
C GLY A 366 7.54 4.97 4.58
N TYR A 367 6.39 5.63 4.62
CA TYR A 367 5.35 5.38 5.61
C TYR A 367 4.30 4.41 5.09
N ARG A 368 4.11 3.30 5.81
CA ARG A 368 2.96 2.41 5.63
C ARG A 368 1.76 2.98 6.37
N PRO A 369 0.59 3.11 5.74
CA PRO A 369 -0.63 3.64 6.35
C PRO A 369 -1.29 2.56 7.22
N CYS A 370 -1.08 2.61 8.54
CA CYS A 370 -1.58 1.60 9.47
C CYS A 370 -2.81 2.10 10.22
N THR A 371 -3.98 1.55 9.92
CA THR A 371 -5.21 1.74 10.68
C THR A 371 -5.14 1.07 12.05
N SER A 372 -5.89 1.56 13.00
CA SER A 372 -5.88 1.03 14.37
C SER A 372 -6.53 -0.35 14.50
N ASP A 373 -7.37 -0.74 13.54
CA ASP A 373 -8.05 -2.03 13.48
C ASP A 373 -7.36 -3.04 12.54
N GLY A 374 -6.35 -2.59 11.78
CA GLY A 374 -5.56 -3.41 10.86
C GLY A 374 -6.20 -3.68 9.50
N MET A 375 -7.43 -3.17 9.25
CA MET A 375 -8.13 -3.31 7.97
C MET A 375 -7.99 -2.05 7.12
N PRO A 376 -7.91 -2.18 5.78
CA PRO A 376 -7.97 -1.02 4.90
C PRO A 376 -9.32 -0.33 4.98
N VAL A 377 -9.39 0.91 4.51
CA VAL A 377 -10.63 1.70 4.37
C VAL A 377 -10.90 1.85 2.89
N ILE A 378 -11.99 1.24 2.40
CA ILE A 378 -12.29 1.17 0.95
C ILE A 378 -13.78 1.41 0.75
N GLY A 379 -14.14 2.49 0.07
CA GLY A 379 -15.55 2.74 -0.26
C GLY A 379 -15.97 4.20 -0.29
N ALA A 380 -17.28 4.42 -0.34
CA ALA A 380 -17.87 5.76 -0.31
C ALA A 380 -17.82 6.36 1.10
N VAL A 381 -17.52 7.64 1.19
CA VAL A 381 -17.49 8.36 2.47
C VAL A 381 -18.93 8.70 2.90
N PRO A 382 -19.38 8.25 4.07
CA PRO A 382 -20.72 8.55 4.56
C PRO A 382 -20.98 10.05 4.69
N GLY A 383 -22.17 10.49 4.32
CA GLY A 383 -22.57 11.91 4.41
C GLY A 383 -21.98 12.84 3.33
N THR A 384 -21.08 12.36 2.48
CA THR A 384 -20.51 13.16 1.39
C THR A 384 -20.63 12.41 0.06
N PRO A 385 -21.77 12.50 -0.63
CA PRO A 385 -21.96 11.84 -1.93
C PRO A 385 -20.88 12.23 -2.92
N GLY A 386 -20.38 11.28 -3.70
CA GLY A 386 -19.32 11.53 -4.68
C GLY A 386 -17.90 11.55 -4.11
N LEU A 387 -17.73 11.37 -2.80
CA LEU A 387 -16.42 11.18 -2.17
C LEU A 387 -16.19 9.71 -1.86
N PHE A 388 -15.00 9.22 -2.24
CA PHE A 388 -14.55 7.84 -2.02
C PHE A 388 -13.16 7.83 -1.40
N VAL A 389 -12.83 6.76 -0.69
CA VAL A 389 -11.52 6.59 -0.06
C VAL A 389 -10.97 5.18 -0.29
N GLY A 390 -9.66 5.08 -0.53
CA GLY A 390 -8.90 3.83 -0.58
C GLY A 390 -7.55 4.01 0.14
N ALA A 391 -7.49 3.66 1.42
CA ALA A 391 -6.32 3.91 2.26
C ALA A 391 -6.16 2.85 3.36
N GLY A 392 -5.11 2.95 4.17
CA GLY A 392 -4.98 2.13 5.36
C GLY A 392 -4.53 0.68 5.14
N HIS A 393 -3.97 0.37 3.98
CA HIS A 393 -3.58 -1.01 3.59
C HIS A 393 -2.34 -1.55 4.33
N ALA A 394 -1.73 -0.79 5.22
CA ALA A 394 -0.52 -1.16 5.95
C ALA A 394 0.58 -1.73 5.01
N MET A 395 0.95 -3.00 5.17
CA MET A 395 1.96 -3.67 4.33
C MET A 395 1.39 -4.22 3.02
N MET A 396 0.06 -4.35 2.92
CA MET A 396 -0.62 -5.04 1.82
C MET A 396 -1.00 -4.12 0.65
N GLY A 397 -0.61 -2.83 0.69
CA GLY A 397 -1.05 -1.85 -0.30
C GLY A 397 -0.69 -2.22 -1.74
N MET A 398 0.54 -2.71 -1.98
CA MET A 398 0.94 -3.18 -3.30
C MET A 398 0.11 -4.40 -3.71
N THR A 399 0.00 -5.40 -2.86
CA THR A 399 -0.76 -6.63 -3.12
C THR A 399 -2.24 -6.33 -3.44
N LEU A 400 -2.90 -5.53 -2.60
CA LEU A 400 -4.35 -5.28 -2.70
C LEU A 400 -4.71 -4.08 -3.58
N GLY A 401 -3.71 -3.38 -4.13
CA GLY A 401 -3.91 -2.18 -4.96
C GLY A 401 -4.87 -2.42 -6.14
N PRO A 402 -4.64 -3.42 -6.99
CA PRO A 402 -5.49 -3.65 -8.16
C PRO A 402 -6.95 -3.94 -7.81
N ILE A 403 -7.22 -4.82 -6.85
CA ILE A 403 -8.61 -5.12 -6.45
C ILE A 403 -9.27 -3.92 -5.76
N THR A 404 -8.52 -3.15 -4.97
CA THR A 404 -9.02 -1.92 -4.36
C THR A 404 -9.37 -0.89 -5.44
N GLY A 405 -8.50 -0.71 -6.42
CA GLY A 405 -8.75 0.20 -7.55
C GLY A 405 -9.96 -0.21 -8.37
N LYS A 406 -10.15 -1.51 -8.61
CA LYS A 406 -11.33 -2.03 -9.30
C LYS A 406 -12.62 -1.78 -8.51
N VAL A 407 -12.63 -2.07 -7.21
CA VAL A 407 -13.78 -1.81 -6.32
C VAL A 407 -14.15 -0.33 -6.32
N LEU A 408 -13.17 0.57 -6.16
CA LEU A 408 -13.41 2.02 -6.16
C LEU A 408 -13.90 2.52 -7.51
N SER A 409 -13.32 2.03 -8.60
CA SER A 409 -13.75 2.37 -9.96
C SER A 409 -15.21 2.00 -10.19
N ASP A 410 -15.63 0.79 -9.81
CA ASP A 410 -17.01 0.35 -9.99
C ASP A 410 -17.97 1.19 -9.14
N MET A 411 -17.61 1.47 -7.87
CA MET A 411 -18.41 2.36 -7.02
C MET A 411 -18.57 3.77 -7.61
N VAL A 412 -17.49 4.36 -8.13
CA VAL A 412 -17.54 5.68 -8.80
C VAL A 412 -18.45 5.66 -10.03
N MET A 413 -18.45 4.55 -10.76
CA MET A 413 -19.28 4.34 -11.94
C MET A 413 -20.74 3.98 -11.60
N GLY A 414 -21.04 3.74 -10.31
CA GLY A 414 -22.37 3.28 -9.85
C GLY A 414 -22.65 1.82 -10.22
N ALA A 415 -21.62 1.05 -10.55
CA ALA A 415 -21.70 -0.38 -10.79
C ALA A 415 -21.54 -1.18 -9.48
N PRO A 416 -22.07 -2.40 -9.37
CA PRO A 416 -21.82 -3.27 -8.24
C PRO A 416 -20.32 -3.64 -8.19
N PRO A 417 -19.65 -3.47 -7.03
CA PRO A 417 -18.25 -3.86 -6.92
C PRO A 417 -18.09 -5.39 -6.99
N PRO A 418 -16.93 -5.89 -7.43
CA PRO A 418 -16.69 -7.32 -7.60
C PRO A 418 -16.69 -8.09 -6.27
N LEU A 419 -16.45 -7.37 -5.16
CA LEU A 419 -16.44 -7.92 -3.80
C LEU A 419 -17.15 -6.96 -2.84
N LEU A 420 -17.91 -7.53 -1.91
CA LEU A 420 -18.43 -6.79 -0.76
C LEU A 420 -17.39 -6.84 0.36
N LEU A 421 -17.00 -5.67 0.87
CA LEU A 421 -15.92 -5.51 1.84
C LEU A 421 -16.44 -4.81 3.12
N PRO A 422 -17.32 -5.45 3.90
CA PRO A 422 -17.95 -4.80 5.08
C PRO A 422 -16.95 -4.45 6.17
N MET A 423 -15.84 -5.18 6.32
CA MET A 423 -14.79 -4.85 7.28
C MET A 423 -13.94 -3.67 6.81
N ALA A 424 -13.91 -3.38 5.50
CA ALA A 424 -13.20 -2.25 4.92
C ALA A 424 -14.09 -1.00 4.74
N ASP A 425 -15.41 -1.08 5.05
CA ASP A 425 -16.35 0.03 4.85
C ASP A 425 -15.93 1.28 5.65
N PRO A 426 -15.83 2.47 5.02
CA PRO A 426 -15.55 3.74 5.70
C PRO A 426 -16.55 4.09 6.81
N ALA A 427 -17.78 3.60 6.74
CA ALA A 427 -18.83 3.90 7.73
C ALA A 427 -18.42 3.56 9.18
N ARG A 428 -17.47 2.62 9.37
CA ARG A 428 -16.95 2.28 10.70
C ARG A 428 -16.15 3.40 11.38
N TYR A 429 -15.76 4.41 10.62
CA TYR A 429 -15.02 5.60 11.07
C TYR A 429 -15.77 6.91 10.84
N ALA A 430 -17.06 6.84 10.46
CA ALA A 430 -17.87 8.03 10.29
C ALA A 430 -18.04 8.77 11.63
N ILE A 431 -17.83 10.08 11.61
CA ILE A 431 -18.10 10.95 12.75
C ILE A 431 -19.62 11.12 12.82
N ASN A 432 -20.27 10.43 13.77
CA ASN A 432 -21.69 10.66 14.07
C ASN A 432 -21.86 12.11 14.50
N GLY A 433 -22.66 12.89 13.78
CA GLY A 433 -22.81 14.33 13.85
C GLY A 433 -22.88 14.92 15.26
N GLY A 434 -21.73 15.35 15.75
CA GLY A 434 -21.53 15.99 17.03
C GLY A 434 -20.24 16.81 17.01
N SER A 435 -20.37 18.14 16.78
CA SER A 435 -19.40 19.20 17.08
C SER A 435 -18.00 19.07 16.49
N SER A 436 -17.82 19.66 15.32
CA SER A 436 -16.51 20.14 14.84
C SER A 436 -16.01 21.29 15.73
N ALA A 437 -15.40 20.95 16.85
CA ALA A 437 -14.64 21.91 17.65
C ALA A 437 -13.42 21.17 18.21
N ARG A 438 -12.31 21.26 17.50
CA ARG A 438 -10.91 21.31 17.98
C ARG A 438 -9.93 20.86 16.90
N TYR A 439 -9.47 21.78 16.10
CA TYR A 439 -8.05 21.82 15.67
C TYR A 439 -7.78 23.20 15.06
N GLU A 440 -7.49 24.19 15.92
CA GLU A 440 -6.61 25.28 15.54
C GLU A 440 -5.19 24.80 15.79
N GLY A 441 -4.37 24.77 14.74
CA GLY A 441 -2.93 24.61 14.86
C GLY A 441 -2.32 23.31 14.35
N SER A 442 -2.42 23.02 13.08
CA SER A 442 -1.32 22.36 12.37
C SER A 442 -0.81 23.34 11.30
N ALA A 443 0.36 23.91 11.60
CA ALA A 443 1.11 24.65 10.60
C ALA A 443 1.27 23.78 9.34
N PRO A 444 1.33 24.39 8.14
CA PRO A 444 1.63 23.65 6.93
C PRO A 444 2.93 22.89 7.17
N VAL A 445 2.90 21.58 6.94
CA VAL A 445 4.10 20.75 7.00
C VAL A 445 5.01 21.24 5.89
N ASN A 446 5.87 22.21 6.21
CA ASN A 446 6.94 22.66 5.34
C ASN A 446 7.78 21.43 4.99
N GLY A 447 8.01 21.26 3.70
CA GLY A 447 8.70 20.12 3.13
C GLY A 447 9.97 19.77 3.88
N ALA A 448 10.10 18.51 4.25
CA ALA A 448 11.38 17.96 4.59
C ALA A 448 12.34 18.16 3.41
N PRO A 449 13.60 18.53 3.63
CA PRO A 449 14.56 18.67 2.55
C PRO A 449 14.64 17.36 1.77
N ARG A 450 14.55 17.47 0.46
CA ARG A 450 14.80 16.37 -0.47
C ARG A 450 16.24 15.88 -0.27
N GLU A 451 16.43 14.77 0.38
CA GLU A 451 17.63 13.96 0.17
C GLU A 451 17.37 13.13 -1.08
N THR A 452 17.65 13.73 -2.22
CA THR A 452 17.76 13.02 -3.48
C THR A 452 18.86 11.98 -3.33
N ALA A 453 18.50 10.71 -3.47
CA ALA A 453 19.47 9.68 -3.79
C ALA A 453 20.20 10.12 -5.04
N GLY A 454 21.46 10.54 -4.88
CA GLY A 454 22.29 10.98 -5.99
C GLY A 454 22.61 9.78 -6.87
N LEU A 455 21.91 9.69 -8.00
CA LEU A 455 22.43 9.01 -9.16
C LEU A 455 23.67 9.78 -9.60
N ARG A 456 24.85 9.34 -9.19
CA ARG A 456 26.10 9.71 -9.87
C ARG A 456 26.39 8.64 -10.90
N SER A 457 26.46 9.13 -12.14
CA SER A 457 26.98 8.47 -13.34
C SER A 457 28.28 7.71 -13.11
#